data_b73012caa75e8a3c8144f3431a7766b0
#
_entry.id   b73012caa75e8a3c8144f3431a7766b0
#
_cell.length_a   1.000
_cell.length_b   1.000
_cell.length_c   1.000
_cell.angle_alpha   90.00
_cell.angle_beta   90.00
_cell.angle_gamma   90.00
#
_symmetry.space_group_name_H-M   'P 1'
#
loop_
_entity.id
_entity.type
_entity.pdbx_description
1 polymer ?
#
loop_
_entity_poly.entity_id
_entity_poly.type
_entity_poly.pdbx_seq_one_letter_code
_entity_poly.pdbx_strand_id
1 'polypeptide(L)'
;MTTDQHQEILRTEGLSKFFPGVKALDNVDFSLRRGKIMALLGENGAGKSTLIKALTGVYHADRGTIWLEGQAISPKNTAHAQQLGIGTVYQEVNLLPNMSVADNLFIGREPKRFGFLRRKEMEKRATELMTSYGFSLDVREPLNRFSVAMQQIVAICRAIDLSAKVLILDEPTASLDTQEVELLFGLMRQLRDRGVSLIFVTHFLDQVYQVSDRITVLRNGSFVGCRETRELPQIELVKMMLGRELDTHALQRAGRTLLSDKPVAAFKNYGKKGTIAPFDLEVRPGEIVGLAGLLGSGRTETAEVIFGIKPADSGTALIKGKPQNLRSPHQASVLGIGFCPEDRKTDGIIAAASVRENIILALQAQRGWLRPISRKEQQEIAERFIRQLGIRTPSTEQPIEFLSGGNQQKVLLSRWLLTRPQFLILDEPTRGIDVGAHAEIIRLIETLCADGLALLVISSELEELVGYADRVIIMRDRKQVAEIPLAELSVPAIMNAIAA
;
A
#
# COMPACT_ATOMS: atom_id res chain seq x y z
N MET A 1 14.98 31.23 21.94
CA MET A 1 15.28 30.36 20.77
C MET A 1 16.46 29.40 21.01
N THR A 2 16.89 29.12 22.24
CA THR A 2 18.16 28.39 22.51
C THR A 2 18.07 27.04 23.21
N THR A 3 16.88 26.57 23.57
CA THR A 3 16.70 25.26 24.29
C THR A 3 16.34 24.10 23.38
N ASP A 4 15.84 24.32 22.18
CA ASP A 4 15.38 23.28 21.26
C ASP A 4 16.49 22.72 20.34
N GLN A 5 17.55 23.49 20.09
CA GLN A 5 18.66 23.09 19.20
C GLN A 5 19.52 21.95 19.76
N HIS A 6 19.59 21.75 21.08
CA HIS A 6 20.34 20.63 21.69
C HIS A 6 19.61 19.30 21.64
N GLN A 7 18.33 19.30 21.26
CA GLN A 7 17.54 18.05 21.08
C GLN A 7 17.56 17.53 19.65
N GLU A 8 17.97 18.33 18.67
CA GLU A 8 17.99 17.91 17.25
C GLU A 8 19.28 17.16 16.93
N ILE A 9 19.14 15.94 16.41
CA ILE A 9 20.30 15.15 15.95
C ILE A 9 20.61 15.40 14.49
N LEU A 10 19.59 15.59 13.65
CA LEU A 10 19.71 15.86 12.22
C LEU A 10 18.78 17.01 11.84
N ARG A 11 19.28 17.96 11.08
CA ARG A 11 18.44 19.02 10.50
C ARG A 11 18.94 19.42 9.11
N THR A 12 18.06 19.96 8.30
CA THR A 12 18.39 20.61 7.04
C THR A 12 17.90 22.06 7.07
N GLU A 13 18.67 22.95 6.47
CA GLU A 13 18.33 24.36 6.32
C GLU A 13 18.36 24.72 4.83
N GLY A 14 17.19 25.10 4.29
CA GLY A 14 17.04 25.56 2.91
C GLY A 14 17.44 24.52 1.86
N LEU A 15 17.31 23.22 2.16
CA LEU A 15 17.82 22.16 1.29
C LEU A 15 17.05 22.12 -0.03
N SER A 16 17.78 22.26 -1.14
CA SER A 16 17.17 22.28 -2.48
C SER A 16 17.89 21.33 -3.43
N LYS A 17 17.11 20.68 -4.28
CA LYS A 17 17.62 19.79 -5.34
C LYS A 17 16.81 19.95 -6.61
N PHE A 18 17.49 20.25 -7.70
CA PHE A 18 16.90 20.50 -9.00
C PHE A 18 17.33 19.40 -9.98
N PHE A 19 16.40 18.98 -10.83
CA PHE A 19 16.66 18.14 -11.99
C PHE A 19 16.13 18.86 -13.23
N PRO A 20 16.56 18.52 -14.45
CA PRO A 20 16.04 19.15 -15.66
C PRO A 20 14.52 19.20 -15.70
N GLY A 21 13.95 20.39 -15.62
CA GLY A 21 12.49 20.63 -15.63
C GLY A 21 11.75 20.36 -14.32
N VAL A 22 12.41 19.91 -13.23
CA VAL A 22 11.76 19.57 -11.97
C VAL A 22 12.52 20.10 -10.77
N LYS A 23 11.83 20.83 -9.89
CA LYS A 23 12.30 21.17 -8.53
C LYS A 23 11.89 20.03 -7.59
N ALA A 24 12.79 19.07 -7.37
CA ALA A 24 12.50 17.92 -6.53
C ALA A 24 12.54 18.23 -5.03
N LEU A 25 13.36 19.20 -4.63
CA LEU A 25 13.33 19.85 -3.31
C LEU A 25 13.51 21.35 -3.52
N ASP A 26 12.72 22.16 -2.84
CA ASP A 26 12.75 23.61 -2.91
C ASP A 26 12.67 24.20 -1.49
N ASN A 27 13.82 24.62 -0.96
CA ASN A 27 13.97 25.26 0.36
C ASN A 27 13.38 24.44 1.52
N VAL A 28 13.79 23.16 1.64
CA VAL A 28 13.25 22.24 2.64
C VAL A 28 14.01 22.34 3.95
N ASP A 29 13.29 22.71 5.00
CA ASP A 29 13.72 22.66 6.39
C ASP A 29 13.15 21.41 7.05
N PHE A 30 14.03 20.50 7.44
CA PHE A 30 13.66 19.25 8.10
C PHE A 30 14.41 19.13 9.42
N SER A 31 13.77 18.59 10.45
CA SER A 31 14.45 18.31 11.72
C SER A 31 14.04 16.98 12.31
N LEU A 32 15.03 16.26 12.86
CA LEU A 32 14.84 15.00 13.58
C LEU A 32 15.39 15.16 15.00
N ARG A 33 14.56 14.88 16.01
CA ARG A 33 14.99 14.89 17.41
C ARG A 33 15.69 13.59 17.78
N ARG A 34 16.64 13.70 18.71
CA ARG A 34 17.41 12.55 19.23
C ARG A 34 16.49 11.54 19.91
N GLY A 35 16.65 10.25 19.58
CA GLY A 35 15.89 9.16 20.16
C GLY A 35 14.38 9.29 19.90
N LYS A 36 14.00 9.78 18.71
CA LYS A 36 12.60 9.88 18.26
C LYS A 36 12.40 9.21 16.92
N ILE A 37 11.19 8.75 16.69
CA ILE A 37 10.73 8.22 15.41
C ILE A 37 9.96 9.33 14.69
N MET A 38 10.50 9.81 13.58
CA MET A 38 9.88 10.80 12.70
C MET A 38 9.29 10.12 11.48
N ALA A 39 7.98 10.20 11.29
CA ALA A 39 7.38 9.83 10.02
C ALA A 39 7.59 10.94 8.97
N LEU A 40 8.09 10.57 7.79
CA LEU A 40 8.22 11.46 6.64
C LEU A 40 7.17 11.11 5.60
N LEU A 41 6.17 11.96 5.44
CA LEU A 41 4.99 11.73 4.62
C LEU A 41 4.86 12.72 3.46
N GLY A 42 4.01 12.39 2.52
CA GLY A 42 3.70 13.19 1.33
C GLY A 42 3.32 12.28 0.16
N GLU A 43 2.67 12.83 -0.86
CA GLU A 43 2.32 12.11 -2.07
C GLU A 43 3.53 11.58 -2.85
N ASN A 44 3.30 10.72 -3.84
CA ASN A 44 4.33 10.33 -4.79
C ASN A 44 4.82 11.58 -5.56
N GLY A 45 6.15 11.75 -5.62
CA GLY A 45 6.74 12.98 -6.17
C GLY A 45 6.85 14.15 -5.18
N ALA A 46 6.43 14.00 -3.92
CA ALA A 46 6.53 15.06 -2.90
C ALA A 46 7.96 15.43 -2.48
N GLY A 47 8.98 14.63 -2.92
CA GLY A 47 10.38 14.89 -2.61
C GLY A 47 10.98 14.00 -1.51
N LYS A 48 10.21 13.08 -0.91
CA LYS A 48 10.67 12.19 0.18
C LYS A 48 11.95 11.42 -0.17
N SER A 49 11.93 10.65 -1.25
CA SER A 49 13.08 9.86 -1.70
C SER A 49 14.26 10.76 -2.13
N THR A 50 13.99 11.98 -2.62
CA THR A 50 15.05 12.94 -2.95
C THR A 50 15.71 13.48 -1.68
N LEU A 51 14.94 13.77 -0.64
CA LEU A 51 15.47 14.15 0.66
C LEU A 51 16.34 13.05 1.26
N ILE A 52 15.85 11.81 1.29
CA ILE A 52 16.62 10.64 1.74
C ILE A 52 17.93 10.50 0.97
N LYS A 53 17.89 10.57 -0.37
CA LYS A 53 19.06 10.47 -1.24
C LYS A 53 20.05 11.62 -1.04
N ALA A 54 19.57 12.83 -0.67
CA ALA A 54 20.43 13.93 -0.31
C ALA A 54 21.09 13.70 1.07
N LEU A 55 20.35 13.23 2.08
CA LEU A 55 20.88 12.91 3.41
C LEU A 55 21.90 11.76 3.36
N THR A 56 21.75 10.83 2.42
CA THR A 56 22.62 9.66 2.26
C THR A 56 23.75 9.88 1.25
N GLY A 57 23.87 11.05 0.65
CA GLY A 57 24.94 11.38 -0.29
C GLY A 57 24.82 10.71 -1.66
N VAL A 58 23.66 10.10 -1.99
CA VAL A 58 23.35 9.62 -3.35
C VAL A 58 23.17 10.82 -4.30
N TYR A 59 22.54 11.88 -3.79
CA TYR A 59 22.45 13.16 -4.50
C TYR A 59 23.14 14.25 -3.69
N HIS A 60 23.89 15.11 -4.38
CA HIS A 60 24.37 16.34 -3.76
C HIS A 60 23.27 17.39 -3.84
N ALA A 61 23.01 18.06 -2.72
CA ALA A 61 22.12 19.21 -2.70
C ALA A 61 22.71 20.36 -3.54
N ASP A 62 21.85 21.09 -4.26
CA ASP A 62 22.26 22.23 -5.05
C ASP A 62 22.33 23.49 -4.19
N ARG A 63 21.54 23.55 -3.08
CA ARG A 63 21.53 24.61 -2.08
C ARG A 63 21.19 24.07 -0.70
N GLY A 64 21.50 24.85 0.33
CA GLY A 64 21.19 24.52 1.71
C GLY A 64 22.29 23.72 2.41
N THR A 65 22.08 23.42 3.68
CA THR A 65 23.07 22.75 4.54
C THR A 65 22.40 21.63 5.32
N ILE A 66 23.12 20.51 5.48
CA ILE A 66 22.73 19.38 6.32
C ILE A 66 23.57 19.46 7.61
N TRP A 67 22.91 19.39 8.75
CA TRP A 67 23.54 19.42 10.07
C TRP A 67 23.31 18.10 10.78
N LEU A 68 24.38 17.48 11.28
CA LEU A 68 24.33 16.27 12.11
C LEU A 68 25.05 16.57 13.44
N GLU A 69 24.35 16.40 14.55
CA GLU A 69 24.86 16.70 15.90
C GLU A 69 25.47 18.13 16.01
N GLY A 70 24.86 19.09 15.35
CA GLY A 70 25.31 20.49 15.35
C GLY A 70 26.49 20.80 14.42
N GLN A 71 26.99 19.80 13.67
CA GLN A 71 28.06 19.98 12.69
C GLN A 71 27.51 19.96 11.27
N ALA A 72 27.93 20.90 10.44
CA ALA A 72 27.58 20.89 9.03
C ALA A 72 28.27 19.71 8.33
N ILE A 73 27.50 18.89 7.61
CA ILE A 73 28.01 17.74 6.88
C ILE A 73 27.65 17.81 5.40
N SER A 74 28.48 17.18 4.57
CA SER A 74 28.23 16.99 3.15
C SER A 74 28.56 15.54 2.79
N PRO A 75 27.59 14.61 2.90
CA PRO A 75 27.80 13.22 2.54
C PRO A 75 28.17 13.08 1.05
N LYS A 76 29.32 12.48 0.75
CA LYS A 76 29.82 12.33 -0.63
C LYS A 76 29.23 11.10 -1.35
N ASN A 77 28.87 10.10 -0.59
CA ASN A 77 28.22 8.85 -1.03
C ASN A 77 27.64 8.12 0.18
N THR A 78 26.97 7.01 -0.04
CA THR A 78 26.33 6.21 1.00
C THR A 78 27.30 5.67 2.06
N ALA A 79 28.50 5.27 1.65
CA ALA A 79 29.53 4.81 2.58
C ALA A 79 30.02 5.92 3.52
N HIS A 80 30.18 7.14 3.00
CA HIS A 80 30.53 8.30 3.81
C HIS A 80 29.37 8.71 4.76
N ALA A 81 28.12 8.65 4.31
CA ALA A 81 26.96 8.87 5.17
C ALA A 81 26.91 7.87 6.34
N GLN A 82 27.20 6.59 6.08
CA GLN A 82 27.30 5.55 7.12
C GLN A 82 28.44 5.83 8.12
N GLN A 83 29.59 6.29 7.66
CA GLN A 83 30.69 6.70 8.54
C GLN A 83 30.34 7.88 9.44
N LEU A 84 29.49 8.79 8.96
CA LEU A 84 28.96 9.91 9.74
C LEU A 84 27.89 9.46 10.75
N GLY A 85 27.35 8.25 10.61
CA GLY A 85 26.31 7.68 11.47
C GLY A 85 24.88 7.76 10.89
N ILE A 86 24.73 7.94 9.58
CA ILE A 86 23.44 7.90 8.89
C ILE A 86 23.33 6.55 8.16
N GLY A 87 22.50 5.64 8.70
CA GLY A 87 22.18 4.35 8.09
C GLY A 87 20.87 4.43 7.29
N THR A 88 20.75 3.62 6.24
CA THR A 88 19.53 3.54 5.44
C THR A 88 19.22 2.10 5.08
N VAL A 89 17.95 1.73 5.25
CA VAL A 89 17.35 0.52 4.70
C VAL A 89 16.34 0.96 3.66
N TYR A 90 16.63 0.64 2.40
CA TYR A 90 15.76 0.97 1.26
C TYR A 90 14.65 -0.06 1.11
N GLN A 91 13.61 0.28 0.36
CA GLN A 91 12.46 -0.56 0.04
C GLN A 91 12.88 -1.91 -0.55
N GLU A 92 13.84 -1.93 -1.48
CA GLU A 92 14.49 -3.16 -1.92
C GLU A 92 15.69 -3.44 -1.01
N VAL A 93 15.59 -4.51 -0.24
CA VAL A 93 16.61 -4.89 0.74
C VAL A 93 17.88 -5.34 0.01
N ASN A 94 18.93 -4.52 0.06
CA ASN A 94 20.24 -4.83 -0.53
C ASN A 94 20.98 -5.91 0.28
N LEU A 95 20.42 -7.12 0.32
CA LEU A 95 21.00 -8.30 0.95
C LEU A 95 21.21 -9.38 -0.12
N LEU A 96 22.12 -10.31 0.17
CA LEU A 96 22.42 -11.43 -0.70
C LEU A 96 21.66 -12.69 -0.24
N PRO A 97 20.54 -13.06 -0.92
CA PRO A 97 19.61 -14.08 -0.43
C PRO A 97 20.26 -15.46 -0.27
N ASN A 98 21.26 -15.76 -1.09
CA ASN A 98 21.96 -17.06 -1.09
C ASN A 98 23.13 -17.13 -0.09
N MET A 99 23.45 -16.03 0.58
CA MET A 99 24.47 -15.99 1.63
C MET A 99 23.82 -16.15 3.00
N SER A 100 24.61 -16.57 3.99
CA SER A 100 24.13 -16.73 5.37
C SER A 100 23.74 -15.37 5.99
N VAL A 101 22.94 -15.41 7.07
CA VAL A 101 22.64 -14.21 7.86
C VAL A 101 23.91 -13.55 8.36
N ALA A 102 24.89 -14.36 8.86
CA ALA A 102 26.16 -13.83 9.34
C ALA A 102 26.97 -13.15 8.23
N ASP A 103 27.02 -13.73 7.01
CA ASP A 103 27.69 -13.11 5.87
C ASP A 103 27.01 -11.77 5.50
N ASN A 104 25.68 -11.72 5.48
CA ASN A 104 24.94 -10.50 5.20
C ASN A 104 25.14 -9.38 6.22
N LEU A 105 25.25 -9.73 7.51
CA LEU A 105 25.51 -8.76 8.59
C LEU A 105 26.90 -8.13 8.49
N PHE A 106 27.93 -8.90 8.07
CA PHE A 106 29.33 -8.47 8.10
C PHE A 106 29.97 -8.31 6.73
N ILE A 107 29.22 -8.35 5.65
CA ILE A 107 29.75 -8.18 4.29
C ILE A 107 30.61 -6.92 4.18
N GLY A 108 31.84 -7.07 3.67
CA GLY A 108 32.84 -6.01 3.54
C GLY A 108 33.55 -5.64 4.86
N ARG A 109 33.18 -6.29 6.00
CA ARG A 109 33.74 -6.05 7.35
C ARG A 109 34.04 -7.35 8.09
N GLU A 110 34.19 -8.41 7.35
CA GLU A 110 34.42 -9.75 7.90
C GLU A 110 35.65 -9.76 8.82
N PRO A 111 35.58 -10.35 10.03
CA PRO A 111 36.74 -10.48 10.91
C PRO A 111 37.77 -11.35 10.25
N LYS A 112 38.98 -10.80 10.04
CA LYS A 112 40.11 -11.46 9.40
C LYS A 112 41.30 -11.55 10.35
N ARG A 113 42.07 -12.63 10.25
CA ARG A 113 43.37 -12.78 10.91
C ARG A 113 44.36 -13.33 9.90
N PHE A 114 45.45 -12.65 9.67
CA PHE A 114 46.47 -12.98 8.67
C PHE A 114 45.90 -13.16 7.24
N GLY A 115 44.83 -12.37 6.90
CA GLY A 115 44.14 -12.47 5.61
C GLY A 115 43.03 -13.55 5.54
N PHE A 116 42.95 -14.45 6.51
CA PHE A 116 41.95 -15.51 6.55
C PHE A 116 40.73 -15.10 7.34
N LEU A 117 39.55 -15.49 6.87
CA LEU A 117 38.22 -15.21 7.43
C LEU A 117 38.03 -15.97 8.76
N ARG A 118 37.65 -15.29 9.83
CA ARG A 118 37.36 -15.90 11.14
C ARG A 118 35.85 -16.22 11.27
N ARG A 119 35.44 -17.26 10.54
CA ARG A 119 34.00 -17.60 10.40
C ARG A 119 33.31 -17.82 11.73
N LYS A 120 33.90 -18.57 12.67
CA LYS A 120 33.34 -18.82 14.01
C LYS A 120 33.15 -17.55 14.82
N GLU A 121 34.07 -16.58 14.70
CA GLU A 121 33.94 -15.29 15.37
C GLU A 121 32.83 -14.47 14.76
N MET A 122 32.71 -14.47 13.44
CA MET A 122 31.65 -13.78 12.70
C MET A 122 30.26 -14.32 13.07
N GLU A 123 30.12 -15.67 13.08
CA GLU A 123 28.88 -16.34 13.48
C GLU A 123 28.50 -16.02 14.95
N LYS A 124 29.48 -16.03 15.86
CA LYS A 124 29.27 -15.67 17.27
C LYS A 124 28.77 -14.23 17.39
N ARG A 125 29.43 -13.27 16.75
CA ARG A 125 29.03 -11.84 16.75
C ARG A 125 27.67 -11.65 16.13
N ALA A 126 27.35 -12.34 15.03
CA ALA A 126 26.03 -12.32 14.40
C ALA A 126 24.93 -12.80 15.37
N THR A 127 25.19 -13.92 16.05
CA THR A 127 24.25 -14.47 17.05
C THR A 127 24.02 -13.48 18.21
N GLU A 128 25.12 -12.92 18.75
CA GLU A 128 25.05 -11.93 19.84
C GLU A 128 24.26 -10.70 19.42
N LEU A 129 24.48 -10.19 18.21
CA LEU A 129 23.76 -9.04 17.64
C LEU A 129 22.27 -9.33 17.52
N MET A 130 21.89 -10.43 16.85
CA MET A 130 20.48 -10.79 16.67
C MET A 130 19.77 -11.03 18.00
N THR A 131 20.42 -11.76 18.92
CA THR A 131 19.87 -12.05 20.26
C THR A 131 19.70 -10.77 21.09
N SER A 132 20.56 -9.78 20.95
CA SER A 132 20.47 -8.51 21.67
C SER A 132 19.20 -7.72 21.34
N TYR A 133 18.59 -8.00 20.19
CA TYR A 133 17.29 -7.44 19.74
C TYR A 133 16.13 -8.42 19.89
N GLY A 134 16.36 -9.58 20.52
CA GLY A 134 15.32 -10.56 20.83
C GLY A 134 15.07 -11.58 19.71
N PHE A 135 15.93 -11.65 18.69
CA PHE A 135 15.80 -12.58 17.58
C PHE A 135 16.70 -13.79 17.75
N SER A 136 16.08 -14.97 17.89
CA SER A 136 16.80 -16.25 17.97
C SER A 136 16.67 -17.00 16.64
N LEU A 137 17.75 -17.04 15.85
CA LEU A 137 17.79 -17.72 14.57
C LEU A 137 19.19 -18.32 14.32
N ASP A 138 19.28 -19.34 13.46
CA ASP A 138 20.59 -19.87 13.04
C ASP A 138 21.21 -18.93 11.99
N VAL A 139 22.21 -18.17 12.41
CA VAL A 139 22.89 -17.18 11.57
C VAL A 139 23.71 -17.79 10.41
N ARG A 140 23.86 -19.13 10.38
CA ARG A 140 24.58 -19.88 9.32
C ARG A 140 23.68 -20.21 8.14
N GLU A 141 22.34 -20.18 8.36
CA GLU A 141 21.37 -20.46 7.31
C GLU A 141 21.34 -19.36 6.25
N PRO A 142 21.11 -19.70 4.98
CA PRO A 142 20.91 -18.75 3.91
C PRO A 142 19.73 -17.83 4.18
N LEU A 143 19.88 -16.56 3.84
CA LEU A 143 18.87 -15.53 4.16
C LEU A 143 17.52 -15.76 3.46
N ASN A 144 17.50 -16.39 2.28
CA ASN A 144 16.27 -16.72 1.55
C ASN A 144 15.37 -17.77 2.24
N ARG A 145 15.84 -18.42 3.32
CA ARG A 145 15.03 -19.32 4.14
C ARG A 145 14.16 -18.57 5.16
N PHE A 146 14.40 -17.30 5.35
CA PHE A 146 13.68 -16.48 6.32
C PHE A 146 12.62 -15.62 5.64
N SER A 147 11.56 -15.27 6.38
CA SER A 147 10.50 -14.38 5.89
C SER A 147 11.05 -13.01 5.48
N VAL A 148 10.29 -12.27 4.69
CA VAL A 148 10.65 -10.91 4.25
C VAL A 148 10.89 -10.00 5.45
N ALA A 149 10.06 -10.11 6.49
CA ALA A 149 10.23 -9.38 7.74
C ALA A 149 11.58 -9.66 8.40
N MET A 150 11.97 -10.93 8.49
CA MET A 150 13.27 -11.28 9.08
C MET A 150 14.43 -10.77 8.25
N GLN A 151 14.30 -10.76 6.92
CA GLN A 151 15.30 -10.16 6.03
C GLN A 151 15.42 -8.65 6.27
N GLN A 152 14.30 -7.93 6.46
CA GLN A 152 14.28 -6.51 6.84
C GLN A 152 14.98 -6.29 8.19
N ILE A 153 14.70 -7.12 9.18
CA ILE A 153 15.32 -7.07 10.50
C ILE A 153 16.83 -7.25 10.39
N VAL A 154 17.31 -8.20 9.60
CA VAL A 154 18.76 -8.40 9.35
C VAL A 154 19.39 -7.16 8.71
N ALA A 155 18.73 -6.52 7.75
CA ALA A 155 19.20 -5.27 7.14
C ALA A 155 19.29 -4.13 8.15
N ILE A 156 18.29 -3.99 9.02
CA ILE A 156 18.28 -3.01 10.11
C ILE A 156 19.42 -3.30 11.09
N CYS A 157 19.57 -4.53 11.55
CA CYS A 157 20.66 -4.91 12.46
C CYS A 157 22.04 -4.65 11.86
N ARG A 158 22.23 -4.90 10.54
CA ARG A 158 23.46 -4.54 9.83
C ARG A 158 23.74 -3.04 9.86
N ALA A 159 22.71 -2.22 9.62
CA ALA A 159 22.86 -0.76 9.63
C ALA A 159 23.21 -0.22 11.03
N ILE A 160 22.67 -0.84 12.08
CA ILE A 160 22.92 -0.45 13.47
C ILE A 160 24.32 -0.89 13.92
N ASP A 161 24.79 -2.07 13.55
CA ASP A 161 26.15 -2.55 13.86
C ASP A 161 27.22 -1.62 13.28
N LEU A 162 26.88 -0.83 12.27
CA LEU A 162 27.68 0.27 11.71
C LEU A 162 27.63 1.57 12.53
N SER A 163 27.12 1.53 13.76
CA SER A 163 26.98 2.69 14.67
C SER A 163 26.07 3.79 14.14
N ALA A 164 24.95 3.42 13.50
CA ALA A 164 23.96 4.39 13.05
C ALA A 164 23.37 5.16 14.23
N LYS A 165 23.50 6.49 14.18
CA LYS A 165 22.86 7.45 15.09
C LYS A 165 21.48 7.83 14.56
N VAL A 166 21.37 7.92 13.25
CA VAL A 166 20.16 8.15 12.48
C VAL A 166 19.94 6.95 11.55
N LEU A 167 18.78 6.34 11.62
CA LEU A 167 18.39 5.23 10.75
C LEU A 167 17.19 5.63 9.90
N ILE A 168 17.32 5.54 8.59
CA ILE A 168 16.27 5.81 7.63
C ILE A 168 15.67 4.49 7.16
N LEU A 169 14.38 4.33 7.30
CA LEU A 169 13.60 3.17 6.86
C LEU A 169 12.65 3.63 5.76
N ASP A 170 12.92 3.23 4.51
CA ASP A 170 12.13 3.63 3.34
C ASP A 170 11.17 2.50 2.95
N GLU A 171 9.87 2.68 3.24
CA GLU A 171 8.77 1.72 3.04
C GLU A 171 9.03 0.30 3.56
N PRO A 172 9.51 0.12 4.79
CA PRO A 172 9.97 -1.19 5.26
C PRO A 172 8.83 -2.20 5.49
N THR A 173 7.58 -1.77 5.43
CA THR A 173 6.38 -2.58 5.71
C THR A 173 5.58 -2.96 4.46
N ALA A 174 5.99 -2.50 3.27
CA ALA A 174 5.18 -2.63 2.04
C ALA A 174 4.84 -4.09 1.62
N SER A 175 5.59 -5.08 2.10
CA SER A 175 5.42 -6.49 1.75
C SER A 175 5.24 -7.38 2.99
N LEU A 176 4.89 -6.79 4.14
CA LEU A 176 4.76 -7.49 5.41
C LEU A 176 3.29 -7.69 5.78
N ASP A 177 3.00 -8.82 6.43
CA ASP A 177 1.70 -9.03 7.07
C ASP A 177 1.59 -8.29 8.42
N THR A 178 0.41 -8.31 9.02
CA THR A 178 0.14 -7.56 10.27
C THR A 178 1.04 -8.01 11.43
N GLN A 179 1.32 -9.31 11.55
CA GLN A 179 2.19 -9.83 12.62
C GLN A 179 3.64 -9.44 12.39
N GLU A 180 4.09 -9.49 11.15
CA GLU A 180 5.42 -9.07 10.73
C GLU A 180 5.64 -7.56 10.94
N VAL A 181 4.62 -6.74 10.69
CA VAL A 181 4.64 -5.29 10.96
C VAL A 181 4.83 -5.03 12.45
N GLU A 182 4.09 -5.71 13.33
CA GLU A 182 4.25 -5.53 14.77
C GLU A 182 5.64 -5.96 15.27
N LEU A 183 6.21 -7.00 14.69
CA LEU A 183 7.59 -7.43 14.99
C LEU A 183 8.60 -6.31 14.64
N LEU A 184 8.46 -5.70 13.46
CA LEU A 184 9.29 -4.59 13.02
C LEU A 184 9.11 -3.37 13.92
N PHE A 185 7.88 -3.02 14.29
CA PHE A 185 7.60 -1.90 15.20
C PHE A 185 8.17 -2.14 16.60
N GLY A 186 8.15 -3.37 17.08
CA GLY A 186 8.85 -3.77 18.31
C GLY A 186 10.34 -3.43 18.26
N LEU A 187 11.01 -3.77 17.15
CA LEU A 187 12.42 -3.44 16.94
C LEU A 187 12.63 -1.91 16.85
N MET A 188 11.80 -1.18 16.11
CA MET A 188 11.90 0.28 16.00
C MET A 188 11.78 0.97 17.35
N ARG A 189 10.84 0.53 18.20
CA ARG A 189 10.68 1.04 19.58
C ARG A 189 11.92 0.75 20.43
N GLN A 190 12.48 -0.47 20.38
CA GLN A 190 13.72 -0.83 21.08
C GLN A 190 14.90 0.04 20.64
N LEU A 191 15.03 0.32 19.35
CA LEU A 191 16.09 1.18 18.81
C LEU A 191 15.96 2.62 19.29
N ARG A 192 14.75 3.17 19.24
CA ARG A 192 14.45 4.48 19.80
C ARG A 192 14.83 4.57 21.27
N ASP A 193 14.43 3.59 22.06
CA ASP A 193 14.67 3.54 23.52
C ASP A 193 16.17 3.37 23.84
N ARG A 194 16.96 2.83 22.91
CA ARG A 194 18.44 2.81 22.96
C ARG A 194 19.09 4.10 22.43
N GLY A 195 18.30 5.11 22.07
CA GLY A 195 18.78 6.44 21.62
C GLY A 195 19.05 6.56 20.13
N VAL A 196 18.72 5.57 19.31
CA VAL A 196 18.75 5.67 17.85
C VAL A 196 17.57 6.54 17.40
N SER A 197 17.82 7.46 16.48
CA SER A 197 16.79 8.33 15.92
C SER A 197 16.36 7.77 14.56
N LEU A 198 15.06 7.66 14.30
CA LEU A 198 14.56 7.00 13.10
C LEU A 198 13.78 7.96 12.21
N ILE A 199 14.01 7.86 10.91
CA ILE A 199 13.13 8.43 9.87
C ILE A 199 12.37 7.25 9.26
N PHE A 200 11.06 7.26 9.40
CA PHE A 200 10.16 6.21 8.90
C PHE A 200 9.34 6.76 7.74
N VAL A 201 9.55 6.21 6.56
CA VAL A 201 8.78 6.57 5.37
C VAL A 201 7.80 5.46 5.06
N THR A 202 6.54 5.81 4.99
CA THR A 202 5.45 4.89 4.63
C THR A 202 4.30 5.68 4.01
N HIS A 203 3.42 5.00 3.32
CA HIS A 203 2.14 5.54 2.86
C HIS A 203 0.95 5.02 3.68
N PHE A 204 1.18 4.10 4.63
CA PHE A 204 0.16 3.55 5.53
C PHE A 204 -0.01 4.45 6.76
N LEU A 205 -1.07 5.26 6.78
CA LEU A 205 -1.27 6.25 7.84
C LEU A 205 -1.44 5.60 9.21
N ASP A 206 -2.17 4.50 9.32
CA ASP A 206 -2.36 3.78 10.58
C ASP A 206 -1.04 3.37 11.23
N GLN A 207 -0.08 2.92 10.42
CA GLN A 207 1.27 2.56 10.87
C GLN A 207 2.02 3.78 11.44
N VAL A 208 1.80 4.95 10.84
CA VAL A 208 2.39 6.20 11.32
C VAL A 208 1.91 6.51 12.74
N TYR A 209 0.61 6.41 12.98
CA TYR A 209 0.02 6.67 14.30
C TYR A 209 0.44 5.64 15.36
N GLN A 210 0.75 4.41 14.96
CA GLN A 210 1.17 3.34 15.86
C GLN A 210 2.60 3.49 16.37
N VAL A 211 3.53 4.00 15.55
CA VAL A 211 4.96 3.91 15.86
C VAL A 211 5.69 5.24 15.92
N SER A 212 5.22 6.30 15.24
CA SER A 212 5.94 7.57 15.17
C SER A 212 5.61 8.53 16.32
N ASP A 213 6.62 9.28 16.75
CA ASP A 213 6.46 10.36 17.73
C ASP A 213 6.02 11.67 17.05
N ARG A 214 6.55 11.94 15.86
CA ARG A 214 6.30 13.16 15.08
C ARG A 214 6.09 12.84 13.61
N ILE A 215 5.40 13.74 12.92
CA ILE A 215 5.11 13.64 11.49
C ILE A 215 5.60 14.90 10.81
N THR A 216 6.40 14.71 9.76
CA THR A 216 6.79 15.78 8.81
C THR A 216 6.14 15.51 7.47
N VAL A 217 5.50 16.50 6.89
CA VAL A 217 4.84 16.42 5.59
C VAL A 217 5.60 17.25 4.56
N LEU A 218 5.92 16.59 3.43
CA LEU A 218 6.41 17.25 2.20
C LEU A 218 5.31 17.24 1.14
N ARG A 219 5.27 18.29 0.32
CA ARG A 219 4.38 18.39 -0.84
C ARG A 219 5.05 19.18 -1.95
N ASN A 220 5.07 18.61 -3.18
CA ASN A 220 5.67 19.23 -4.36
C ASN A 220 7.10 19.76 -4.12
N GLY A 221 7.92 18.97 -3.41
CA GLY A 221 9.30 19.32 -3.09
C GLY A 221 9.48 20.35 -1.96
N SER A 222 8.41 20.77 -1.29
CA SER A 222 8.45 21.79 -0.24
C SER A 222 8.00 21.24 1.11
N PHE A 223 8.50 21.81 2.20
CA PHE A 223 8.06 21.51 3.56
C PHE A 223 6.68 22.13 3.83
N VAL A 224 5.74 21.32 4.28
CA VAL A 224 4.38 21.77 4.64
C VAL A 224 4.26 22.01 6.14
N GLY A 225 4.81 21.13 6.95
CA GLY A 225 4.77 21.27 8.41
C GLY A 225 5.29 20.03 9.12
N CYS A 226 5.55 20.22 10.42
CA CYS A 226 5.91 19.16 11.35
C CYS A 226 5.01 19.24 12.59
N ARG A 227 4.45 18.12 13.05
CA ARG A 227 3.54 18.04 14.20
C ARG A 227 3.87 16.84 15.08
N GLU A 228 3.51 16.91 16.35
CA GLU A 228 3.48 15.72 17.23
C GLU A 228 2.36 14.78 16.76
N THR A 229 2.64 13.50 16.63
CA THR A 229 1.67 12.51 16.09
C THR A 229 0.37 12.46 16.89
N ARG A 230 0.46 12.58 18.22
CA ARG A 230 -0.71 12.53 19.12
C ARG A 230 -1.65 13.73 19.00
N GLU A 231 -1.15 14.85 18.47
CA GLU A 231 -1.89 16.12 18.36
C GLU A 231 -2.45 16.34 16.95
N LEU A 232 -2.08 15.49 15.99
CA LEU A 232 -2.46 15.66 14.59
C LEU A 232 -3.57 14.67 14.22
N PRO A 233 -4.84 15.10 14.08
CA PRO A 233 -5.90 14.24 13.57
C PRO A 233 -5.60 13.76 12.14
N GLN A 234 -5.98 12.52 11.83
CA GLN A 234 -5.71 11.90 10.52
C GLN A 234 -6.27 12.73 9.35
N ILE A 235 -7.46 13.30 9.51
CA ILE A 235 -8.07 14.17 8.50
C ILE A 235 -7.23 15.43 8.21
N GLU A 236 -6.59 16.01 9.24
CA GLU A 236 -5.74 17.18 9.09
C GLU A 236 -4.41 16.79 8.42
N LEU A 237 -3.85 15.63 8.78
CA LEU A 237 -2.68 15.08 8.11
C LEU A 237 -2.92 14.89 6.60
N VAL A 238 -4.06 14.30 6.22
CA VAL A 238 -4.45 14.12 4.82
C VAL A 238 -4.60 15.49 4.12
N LYS A 239 -5.20 16.49 4.76
CA LYS A 239 -5.27 17.87 4.22
C LYS A 239 -3.87 18.46 3.98
N MET A 240 -2.93 18.27 4.91
CA MET A 240 -1.55 18.73 4.75
C MET A 240 -0.88 18.06 3.54
N MET A 241 -1.10 16.76 3.35
CA MET A 241 -0.51 16.00 2.23
C MET A 241 -1.09 16.42 0.89
N LEU A 242 -2.42 16.54 0.77
CA LEU A 242 -3.12 16.84 -0.50
C LEU A 242 -3.12 18.33 -0.85
N GLY A 243 -3.07 19.22 0.14
CA GLY A 243 -3.12 20.67 -0.07
C GLY A 243 -4.45 21.21 -0.56
N ARG A 244 -5.49 20.41 -0.49
CA ARG A 244 -6.88 20.78 -0.78
C ARG A 244 -7.68 20.58 0.49
N GLU A 245 -8.67 21.44 0.74
CA GLU A 245 -9.76 21.05 1.62
C GLU A 245 -10.36 19.80 1.00
N LEU A 246 -10.31 18.69 1.73
CA LEU A 246 -11.19 17.58 1.40
C LEU A 246 -12.57 18.18 1.45
N ASP A 247 -13.29 18.17 0.33
CA ASP A 247 -14.69 18.48 0.30
C ASP A 247 -15.39 17.45 1.20
N THR A 248 -15.41 17.76 2.51
CA THR A 248 -16.16 16.98 3.51
C THR A 248 -17.67 17.05 3.23
N HIS A 249 -18.08 17.94 2.33
CA HIS A 249 -19.46 17.99 1.79
C HIS A 249 -19.75 16.84 0.80
N ALA A 250 -18.75 16.21 0.18
CA ALA A 250 -18.95 14.97 -0.58
C ALA A 250 -19.31 13.77 0.33
N LEU A 251 -19.02 13.86 1.62
CA LEU A 251 -19.41 12.87 2.64
C LEU A 251 -20.79 13.14 3.27
N GLN A 252 -21.49 14.25 2.94
CA GLN A 252 -22.89 14.41 3.29
C GLN A 252 -23.73 13.70 2.23
N ARG A 253 -24.00 12.44 2.48
CA ARG A 253 -24.93 11.63 1.70
C ARG A 253 -26.32 12.25 1.71
N ALA A 254 -26.69 12.97 0.64
CA ALA A 254 -28.07 12.98 0.21
C ALA A 254 -28.39 11.52 -0.14
N GLY A 255 -29.38 10.91 0.53
CA GLY A 255 -29.72 9.50 0.32
C GLY A 255 -29.78 9.20 -1.18
N ARG A 256 -28.90 8.32 -1.67
CA ARG A 256 -28.95 7.88 -3.07
C ARG A 256 -30.28 7.19 -3.26
N THR A 257 -31.06 7.63 -4.22
CA THR A 257 -32.26 6.91 -4.61
C THR A 257 -31.82 5.74 -5.46
N LEU A 258 -32.07 4.52 -5.00
CA LEU A 258 -31.82 3.31 -5.79
C LEU A 258 -32.53 3.45 -7.13
N LEU A 259 -31.82 3.16 -8.22
CA LEU A 259 -32.35 3.27 -9.58
C LEU A 259 -33.43 2.20 -9.87
N SER A 260 -33.43 1.12 -9.12
CA SER A 260 -34.41 0.03 -9.22
C SER A 260 -34.43 -0.83 -7.95
N ASP A 261 -35.63 -1.28 -7.54
CA ASP A 261 -35.77 -2.25 -6.45
C ASP A 261 -35.38 -3.68 -6.86
N LYS A 262 -35.29 -3.96 -8.18
CA LYS A 262 -34.94 -5.29 -8.67
C LYS A 262 -33.42 -5.47 -8.64
N PRO A 263 -32.89 -6.51 -7.97
CA PRO A 263 -31.47 -6.76 -7.92
C PRO A 263 -30.92 -7.16 -9.31
N VAL A 264 -29.71 -6.67 -9.63
CA VAL A 264 -28.93 -7.11 -10.79
C VAL A 264 -28.41 -8.53 -10.54
N ALA A 265 -27.94 -8.77 -9.30
CA ALA A 265 -27.45 -10.05 -8.85
C ALA A 265 -28.05 -10.38 -7.48
N ALA A 266 -28.50 -11.62 -7.30
CA ALA A 266 -28.99 -12.15 -6.03
C ALA A 266 -28.43 -13.56 -5.80
N PHE A 267 -27.86 -13.76 -4.63
CA PHE A 267 -27.28 -15.01 -4.17
C PHE A 267 -28.06 -15.47 -2.94
N LYS A 268 -28.59 -16.71 -2.94
CA LYS A 268 -29.37 -17.26 -1.83
C LYS A 268 -28.78 -18.57 -1.36
N ASN A 269 -28.43 -18.65 -0.08
CA ASN A 269 -27.72 -19.79 0.51
C ASN A 269 -26.50 -20.21 -0.33
N TYR A 270 -25.83 -19.21 -0.94
CA TYR A 270 -24.76 -19.43 -1.90
C TYR A 270 -23.44 -19.64 -1.18
N GLY A 271 -22.74 -20.73 -1.44
CA GLY A 271 -21.53 -21.03 -0.71
C GLY A 271 -20.72 -22.18 -1.30
N LYS A 272 -19.56 -22.44 -0.68
CA LYS A 272 -18.66 -23.54 -1.05
C LYS A 272 -18.10 -24.19 0.18
N LYS A 273 -18.35 -25.47 0.36
CA LYS A 273 -17.86 -26.28 1.49
C LYS A 273 -16.34 -26.15 1.64
N GLY A 274 -15.89 -25.86 2.87
CA GLY A 274 -14.48 -25.68 3.19
C GLY A 274 -13.87 -24.33 2.78
N THR A 275 -14.61 -23.47 2.07
CA THR A 275 -14.15 -22.15 1.63
C THR A 275 -14.95 -21.05 2.33
N ILE A 276 -16.27 -21.01 2.09
CA ILE A 276 -17.19 -20.02 2.65
C ILE A 276 -18.52 -20.67 2.99
N ALA A 277 -19.07 -20.41 4.16
CA ALA A 277 -20.41 -20.86 4.52
C ALA A 277 -21.47 -20.22 3.62
N PRO A 278 -22.63 -20.85 3.46
CA PRO A 278 -23.71 -20.25 2.69
C PRO A 278 -24.06 -18.85 3.17
N PHE A 279 -24.15 -17.90 2.23
CA PHE A 279 -24.50 -16.50 2.47
C PHE A 279 -25.62 -16.03 1.54
N ASP A 280 -26.25 -14.94 1.94
CA ASP A 280 -27.27 -14.25 1.16
C ASP A 280 -26.77 -12.86 0.79
N LEU A 281 -26.87 -12.49 -0.50
CA LEU A 281 -26.46 -11.21 -1.01
C LEU A 281 -27.34 -10.79 -2.16
N GLU A 282 -27.90 -9.60 -2.11
CA GLU A 282 -28.56 -8.94 -3.24
C GLU A 282 -27.81 -7.64 -3.54
N VAL A 283 -27.63 -7.30 -4.81
CA VAL A 283 -27.00 -6.03 -5.21
C VAL A 283 -27.86 -5.39 -6.30
N ARG A 284 -28.21 -4.10 -6.10
CA ARG A 284 -29.11 -3.35 -6.97
C ARG A 284 -28.34 -2.37 -7.87
N PRO A 285 -28.92 -1.96 -9.00
CA PRO A 285 -28.34 -0.92 -9.84
C PRO A 285 -28.16 0.39 -9.05
N GLY A 286 -26.93 0.96 -9.10
CA GLY A 286 -26.61 2.18 -8.36
C GLY A 286 -26.49 1.98 -6.85
N GLU A 287 -26.22 0.76 -6.39
CA GLU A 287 -25.98 0.40 -4.99
C GLU A 287 -24.50 0.05 -4.78
N ILE A 288 -23.92 0.53 -3.69
CA ILE A 288 -22.62 0.08 -3.18
C ILE A 288 -22.86 -0.75 -1.92
N VAL A 289 -22.64 -2.05 -2.02
CA VAL A 289 -22.62 -2.94 -0.86
C VAL A 289 -21.18 -3.09 -0.37
N GLY A 290 -20.94 -2.71 0.89
CA GLY A 290 -19.66 -2.95 1.55
C GLY A 290 -19.57 -4.37 2.10
N LEU A 291 -18.38 -4.96 2.09
CA LEU A 291 -18.10 -6.23 2.74
C LEU A 291 -16.94 -6.04 3.73
N ALA A 292 -17.20 -6.12 5.02
CA ALA A 292 -16.26 -5.89 6.11
C ALA A 292 -16.01 -7.16 6.94
N GLY A 293 -14.86 -7.20 7.64
CA GLY A 293 -14.46 -8.29 8.52
C GLY A 293 -12.96 -8.32 8.73
N LEU A 294 -12.47 -9.13 9.67
CA LEU A 294 -11.04 -9.29 9.91
C LEU A 294 -10.35 -10.06 8.76
N LEU A 295 -9.02 -10.02 8.75
CA LEU A 295 -8.24 -10.83 7.82
C LEU A 295 -8.59 -12.32 7.99
N GLY A 296 -8.83 -13.02 6.88
CA GLY A 296 -9.26 -14.43 6.89
C GLY A 296 -10.74 -14.66 7.24
N SER A 297 -11.54 -13.60 7.38
CA SER A 297 -12.98 -13.71 7.67
C SER A 297 -13.84 -14.27 6.54
N GLY A 298 -13.27 -14.40 5.35
CA GLY A 298 -13.97 -14.95 4.17
C GLY A 298 -14.42 -13.91 3.15
N ARG A 299 -13.96 -12.66 3.24
CA ARG A 299 -14.32 -11.57 2.31
C ARG A 299 -13.90 -11.85 0.88
N THR A 300 -12.62 -12.08 0.64
CA THR A 300 -12.05 -12.42 -0.68
C THR A 300 -12.64 -13.73 -1.20
N GLU A 301 -12.78 -14.75 -0.34
CA GLU A 301 -13.39 -16.03 -0.73
C GLU A 301 -14.85 -15.86 -1.18
N THR A 302 -15.59 -14.94 -0.58
CA THR A 302 -16.96 -14.59 -1.03
C THR A 302 -16.93 -14.04 -2.45
N ALA A 303 -16.03 -13.08 -2.74
CA ALA A 303 -15.85 -12.52 -4.09
C ALA A 303 -15.44 -13.59 -5.12
N GLU A 304 -14.49 -14.47 -4.77
CA GLU A 304 -14.03 -15.55 -5.62
C GLU A 304 -15.15 -16.56 -5.96
N VAL A 305 -16.01 -16.87 -4.99
CA VAL A 305 -17.16 -17.76 -5.21
C VAL A 305 -18.20 -17.10 -6.10
N ILE A 306 -18.49 -15.80 -5.90
CA ILE A 306 -19.40 -15.02 -6.75
C ILE A 306 -18.87 -14.94 -8.19
N PHE A 307 -17.56 -14.73 -8.36
CA PHE A 307 -16.96 -14.60 -9.69
C PHE A 307 -16.66 -15.95 -10.36
N GLY A 308 -16.89 -17.07 -9.65
CA GLY A 308 -16.73 -18.42 -10.19
C GLY A 308 -15.26 -18.88 -10.29
N ILE A 309 -14.31 -18.24 -9.59
CA ILE A 309 -12.94 -18.73 -9.41
C ILE A 309 -12.99 -20.02 -8.58
N LYS A 310 -13.79 -20.00 -7.54
CA LYS A 310 -14.11 -21.17 -6.71
C LYS A 310 -15.61 -21.50 -6.88
N PRO A 311 -16.02 -22.39 -7.82
CA PRO A 311 -17.44 -22.64 -8.07
C PRO A 311 -18.19 -23.07 -6.81
N ALA A 312 -19.36 -22.45 -6.57
CA ALA A 312 -20.22 -22.80 -5.46
C ALA A 312 -20.75 -24.25 -5.58
N ASP A 313 -20.97 -24.89 -4.46
CA ASP A 313 -21.59 -26.25 -4.35
C ASP A 313 -22.93 -26.20 -3.63
N SER A 314 -23.37 -25.03 -3.16
CA SER A 314 -24.67 -24.82 -2.54
C SER A 314 -25.33 -23.51 -2.98
N GLY A 315 -26.65 -23.45 -2.86
CA GLY A 315 -27.46 -22.29 -3.10
C GLY A 315 -27.76 -21.99 -4.57
N THR A 316 -28.27 -20.80 -4.82
CA THR A 316 -28.69 -20.33 -6.15
C THR A 316 -28.15 -18.90 -6.41
N ALA A 317 -27.67 -18.68 -7.64
CA ALA A 317 -27.34 -17.36 -8.14
C ALA A 317 -28.38 -16.92 -9.17
N LEU A 318 -28.95 -15.75 -9.00
CA LEU A 318 -29.87 -15.09 -9.95
C LEU A 318 -29.16 -13.88 -10.53
N ILE A 319 -28.92 -13.87 -11.84
CA ILE A 319 -28.39 -12.70 -12.55
C ILE A 319 -29.49 -12.17 -13.46
N LYS A 320 -29.86 -10.91 -13.28
CA LYS A 320 -31.02 -10.30 -13.98
C LYS A 320 -32.32 -11.10 -13.79
N GLY A 321 -32.52 -11.64 -12.59
CA GLY A 321 -33.68 -12.46 -12.24
C GLY A 321 -33.69 -13.87 -12.86
N LYS A 322 -32.64 -14.29 -13.56
CA LYS A 322 -32.54 -15.64 -14.17
C LYS A 322 -31.54 -16.51 -13.38
N PRO A 323 -31.90 -17.75 -13.04
CA PRO A 323 -30.96 -18.67 -12.41
C PRO A 323 -29.73 -18.90 -13.29
N GLN A 324 -28.56 -18.82 -12.69
CA GLN A 324 -27.28 -18.99 -13.36
C GLN A 324 -26.36 -19.93 -12.56
N ASN A 325 -25.46 -20.60 -13.26
CA ASN A 325 -24.45 -21.45 -12.65
C ASN A 325 -23.08 -20.87 -12.95
N LEU A 326 -22.48 -20.19 -11.94
CA LEU A 326 -21.20 -19.50 -12.07
C LEU A 326 -20.05 -20.49 -11.81
N ARG A 327 -19.59 -21.16 -12.85
CA ARG A 327 -18.52 -22.19 -12.76
C ARG A 327 -17.16 -21.71 -13.22
N SER A 328 -17.06 -20.50 -13.76
CA SER A 328 -15.80 -19.93 -14.22
C SER A 328 -15.86 -18.41 -14.32
N PRO A 329 -14.72 -17.72 -14.21
CA PRO A 329 -14.61 -16.28 -14.44
C PRO A 329 -15.11 -15.84 -15.83
N HIS A 330 -14.91 -16.66 -16.85
CA HIS A 330 -15.40 -16.38 -18.19
C HIS A 330 -16.94 -16.32 -18.23
N GLN A 331 -17.64 -17.27 -17.60
CA GLN A 331 -19.11 -17.26 -17.53
C GLN A 331 -19.61 -16.03 -16.75
N ALA A 332 -19.00 -15.71 -15.60
CA ALA A 332 -19.34 -14.54 -14.82
C ALA A 332 -19.17 -13.24 -15.66
N SER A 333 -18.05 -13.13 -16.36
CA SER A 333 -17.76 -12.00 -17.24
C SER A 333 -18.79 -11.84 -18.38
N VAL A 334 -19.18 -12.93 -19.05
CA VAL A 334 -20.21 -12.90 -20.11
C VAL A 334 -21.57 -12.50 -19.56
N LEU A 335 -21.88 -12.83 -18.30
CA LEU A 335 -23.11 -12.44 -17.61
C LEU A 335 -23.09 -10.99 -17.11
N GLY A 336 -21.96 -10.26 -17.31
CA GLY A 336 -21.81 -8.86 -16.93
C GLY A 336 -21.33 -8.66 -15.50
N ILE A 337 -20.60 -9.61 -14.93
CA ILE A 337 -19.92 -9.49 -13.66
C ILE A 337 -18.44 -9.23 -13.92
N GLY A 338 -17.85 -8.21 -13.26
CA GLY A 338 -16.42 -7.94 -13.27
C GLY A 338 -15.81 -8.14 -11.89
N PHE A 339 -14.49 -8.38 -11.82
CA PHE A 339 -13.78 -8.59 -10.56
C PHE A 339 -12.36 -7.99 -10.58
N CYS A 340 -12.09 -7.07 -9.67
CA CYS A 340 -10.76 -6.56 -9.39
C CYS A 340 -10.26 -7.23 -8.10
N PRO A 341 -9.24 -8.12 -8.15
CA PRO A 341 -8.75 -8.85 -7.00
C PRO A 341 -7.90 -8.00 -6.06
N GLU A 342 -7.75 -8.46 -4.81
CA GLU A 342 -6.95 -7.84 -3.75
C GLU A 342 -5.47 -7.69 -4.16
N ASP A 343 -4.83 -8.80 -4.59
CA ASP A 343 -3.47 -8.75 -5.11
C ASP A 343 -3.47 -8.34 -6.59
N ARG A 344 -3.40 -7.01 -6.79
CA ARG A 344 -3.33 -6.43 -8.13
C ARG A 344 -2.14 -6.94 -8.92
N LYS A 345 -0.97 -7.12 -8.29
CA LYS A 345 0.28 -7.44 -8.98
C LYS A 345 0.34 -8.88 -9.46
N THR A 346 -0.17 -9.80 -8.65
CA THR A 346 -0.13 -11.25 -8.93
C THR A 346 -1.35 -11.70 -9.74
N ASP A 347 -2.55 -11.25 -9.35
CA ASP A 347 -3.81 -11.77 -9.89
C ASP A 347 -4.54 -10.76 -10.79
N GLY A 348 -4.21 -9.47 -10.63
CA GLY A 348 -4.92 -8.40 -11.33
C GLY A 348 -4.34 -8.06 -12.69
N ILE A 349 -3.03 -7.82 -12.81
CA ILE A 349 -2.38 -7.34 -14.03
C ILE A 349 -1.39 -8.35 -14.60
N ILE A 350 -1.11 -8.23 -15.90
CA ILE A 350 0.01 -8.93 -16.53
C ILE A 350 1.16 -7.93 -16.62
N ALA A 351 2.10 -8.01 -15.69
CA ALA A 351 3.14 -7.00 -15.44
C ALA A 351 3.94 -6.60 -16.70
N ALA A 352 4.43 -7.59 -17.46
CA ALA A 352 5.23 -7.36 -18.66
C ALA A 352 4.40 -6.93 -19.89
N ALA A 353 3.06 -7.07 -19.83
CA ALA A 353 2.20 -6.67 -20.94
C ALA A 353 1.94 -5.14 -20.91
N SER A 354 1.68 -4.57 -22.07
CA SER A 354 1.40 -3.15 -22.21
C SER A 354 0.09 -2.73 -21.54
N VAL A 355 -0.08 -1.43 -21.29
CA VAL A 355 -1.34 -0.83 -20.84
C VAL A 355 -2.48 -1.24 -21.75
N ARG A 356 -2.30 -1.14 -23.07
CA ARG A 356 -3.28 -1.55 -24.10
C ARG A 356 -3.70 -2.99 -23.93
N GLU A 357 -2.73 -3.91 -23.83
CA GLU A 357 -3.00 -5.35 -23.69
C GLU A 357 -3.76 -5.67 -22.40
N ASN A 358 -3.37 -5.04 -21.30
CA ASN A 358 -4.07 -5.19 -20.04
C ASN A 358 -5.51 -4.69 -20.09
N ILE A 359 -5.80 -3.57 -20.78
CA ILE A 359 -7.16 -3.02 -20.91
C ILE A 359 -8.05 -3.95 -21.72
N ILE A 360 -7.58 -4.45 -22.88
CA ILE A 360 -8.43 -5.22 -23.81
C ILE A 360 -8.67 -6.66 -23.38
N LEU A 361 -7.93 -7.16 -22.40
CA LEU A 361 -7.85 -8.59 -22.06
C LEU A 361 -9.23 -9.25 -21.82
N ALA A 362 -10.07 -8.65 -20.98
CA ALA A 362 -11.38 -9.19 -20.67
C ALA A 362 -12.34 -9.17 -21.87
N LEU A 363 -12.31 -8.11 -22.66
CA LEU A 363 -13.14 -8.03 -23.89
C LEU A 363 -12.69 -9.06 -24.91
N GLN A 364 -11.37 -9.25 -25.10
CA GLN A 364 -10.86 -10.29 -26.01
C GLN A 364 -11.25 -11.68 -25.53
N ALA A 365 -11.21 -11.95 -24.22
CA ALA A 365 -11.65 -13.21 -23.65
C ALA A 365 -13.14 -13.48 -23.90
N GLN A 366 -14.01 -12.46 -23.79
CA GLN A 366 -15.44 -12.58 -24.11
C GLN A 366 -15.69 -12.84 -25.62
N ARG A 367 -14.93 -12.17 -26.52
CA ARG A 367 -15.06 -12.36 -27.97
C ARG A 367 -14.55 -13.74 -28.45
N GLY A 368 -13.65 -14.34 -27.68
CA GLY A 368 -12.98 -15.61 -28.03
C GLY A 368 -11.83 -15.43 -29.02
N TRP A 369 -11.05 -16.49 -29.19
CA TRP A 369 -9.83 -16.53 -30.02
C TRP A 369 -10.07 -16.31 -31.52
N LEU A 370 -11.23 -16.73 -32.01
CA LEU A 370 -11.57 -16.65 -33.42
C LEU A 370 -12.00 -15.25 -33.89
N ARG A 371 -12.12 -14.29 -32.97
CA ARG A 371 -12.53 -12.91 -33.25
C ARG A 371 -11.56 -11.91 -32.59
N PRO A 372 -10.31 -11.88 -33.04
CA PRO A 372 -9.31 -10.99 -32.45
C PRO A 372 -9.69 -9.51 -32.69
N ILE A 373 -9.44 -8.69 -31.69
CA ILE A 373 -9.59 -7.24 -31.80
C ILE A 373 -8.40 -6.73 -32.62
N SER A 374 -8.65 -5.96 -33.68
CA SER A 374 -7.56 -5.40 -34.50
C SER A 374 -6.68 -4.47 -33.66
N ARG A 375 -5.37 -4.36 -33.99
CA ARG A 375 -4.44 -3.52 -33.24
C ARG A 375 -4.87 -2.04 -33.22
N LYS A 376 -5.43 -1.55 -34.32
CA LYS A 376 -5.99 -0.20 -34.40
C LYS A 376 -7.15 0.00 -33.43
N GLU A 377 -8.12 -0.93 -33.39
CA GLU A 377 -9.26 -0.92 -32.47
C GLU A 377 -8.77 -0.99 -31.00
N GLN A 378 -7.79 -1.86 -30.71
CA GLN A 378 -7.19 -1.95 -29.38
C GLN A 378 -6.59 -0.62 -28.93
N GLN A 379 -5.87 0.06 -29.82
CA GLN A 379 -5.23 1.34 -29.55
C GLN A 379 -6.28 2.43 -29.28
N GLU A 380 -7.29 2.55 -30.14
CA GLU A 380 -8.38 3.51 -29.96
C GLU A 380 -9.12 3.31 -28.63
N ILE A 381 -9.36 2.04 -28.24
CA ILE A 381 -9.95 1.67 -26.95
C ILE A 381 -9.06 2.13 -25.81
N ALA A 382 -7.77 1.78 -25.83
CA ALA A 382 -6.84 2.10 -24.77
C ALA A 382 -6.69 3.62 -24.58
N GLU A 383 -6.51 4.37 -25.67
CA GLU A 383 -6.41 5.84 -25.63
C GLU A 383 -7.68 6.49 -25.06
N ARG A 384 -8.86 5.96 -25.38
CA ARG A 384 -10.13 6.44 -24.82
C ARG A 384 -10.15 6.26 -23.30
N PHE A 385 -9.82 5.07 -22.78
CA PHE A 385 -9.83 4.80 -21.34
C PHE A 385 -8.73 5.55 -20.60
N ILE A 386 -7.55 5.73 -21.21
CA ILE A 386 -6.48 6.56 -20.66
C ILE A 386 -6.97 7.98 -20.43
N ARG A 387 -7.67 8.57 -21.40
CA ARG A 387 -8.26 9.92 -21.26
C ARG A 387 -9.41 9.95 -20.27
N GLN A 388 -10.32 8.98 -20.33
CA GLN A 388 -11.54 8.93 -19.52
C GLN A 388 -11.23 8.79 -18.02
N LEU A 389 -10.26 7.93 -17.66
CA LEU A 389 -9.89 7.68 -16.27
C LEU A 389 -8.64 8.45 -15.82
N GLY A 390 -8.08 9.30 -16.68
CA GLY A 390 -6.91 10.10 -16.34
C GLY A 390 -5.70 9.23 -16.00
N ILE A 391 -5.44 8.15 -16.77
CA ILE A 391 -4.30 7.25 -16.54
C ILE A 391 -3.04 7.97 -16.98
N ARG A 392 -2.08 8.13 -16.08
CA ARG A 392 -0.78 8.76 -16.38
C ARG A 392 0.17 7.72 -16.92
N THR A 393 0.34 7.72 -18.24
CA THR A 393 1.26 6.84 -18.97
C THR A 393 1.86 7.60 -20.17
N PRO A 394 3.12 7.38 -20.53
CA PRO A 394 3.72 8.01 -21.72
C PRO A 394 3.14 7.48 -23.03
N SER A 395 2.67 6.21 -23.04
CA SER A 395 2.07 5.58 -24.22
C SER A 395 1.19 4.40 -23.86
N THR A 396 0.35 3.93 -24.79
CA THR A 396 -0.45 2.70 -24.66
C THR A 396 0.42 1.43 -24.62
N GLU A 397 1.64 1.50 -25.16
CA GLU A 397 2.58 0.37 -25.27
C GLU A 397 3.52 0.26 -24.05
N GLN A 398 3.45 1.19 -23.08
CA GLN A 398 4.22 1.10 -21.85
C GLN A 398 3.85 -0.18 -21.09
N PRO A 399 4.81 -1.02 -20.66
CA PRO A 399 4.54 -2.13 -19.76
C PRO A 399 3.93 -1.61 -18.45
N ILE A 400 2.87 -2.30 -17.97
CA ILE A 400 2.08 -1.78 -16.85
C ILE A 400 2.86 -1.76 -15.53
N GLU A 401 3.86 -2.61 -15.38
CA GLU A 401 4.71 -2.67 -14.17
C GLU A 401 5.43 -1.34 -13.86
N PHE A 402 5.69 -0.52 -14.88
CA PHE A 402 6.33 0.80 -14.71
C PHE A 402 5.37 1.92 -14.32
N LEU A 403 4.08 1.64 -14.21
CA LEU A 403 3.10 2.61 -13.74
C LEU A 403 3.03 2.64 -12.21
N SER A 404 2.64 3.79 -11.63
CA SER A 404 2.30 3.87 -10.20
C SER A 404 1.11 2.99 -9.87
N GLY A 405 0.98 2.56 -8.58
CA GLY A 405 -0.09 1.71 -8.11
C GLY A 405 -1.49 2.21 -8.46
N GLY A 406 -1.74 3.52 -8.31
CA GLY A 406 -3.02 4.12 -8.67
C GLY A 406 -3.32 4.05 -10.17
N ASN A 407 -2.31 4.23 -11.05
CA ASN A 407 -2.50 4.08 -12.49
C ASN A 407 -2.70 2.61 -12.90
N GLN A 408 -2.01 1.66 -12.25
CA GLN A 408 -2.25 0.23 -12.44
C GLN A 408 -3.69 -0.14 -12.06
N GLN A 409 -4.22 0.41 -10.96
CA GLN A 409 -5.60 0.20 -10.52
C GLN A 409 -6.61 0.73 -11.54
N LYS A 410 -6.35 1.93 -12.09
CA LYS A 410 -7.19 2.51 -13.15
C LYS A 410 -7.18 1.67 -14.43
N VAL A 411 -6.04 1.08 -14.81
CA VAL A 411 -5.95 0.15 -15.95
C VAL A 411 -6.76 -1.11 -15.68
N LEU A 412 -6.68 -1.67 -14.48
CA LEU A 412 -7.46 -2.85 -14.07
C LEU A 412 -8.96 -2.57 -14.12
N LEU A 413 -9.40 -1.41 -13.59
CA LEU A 413 -10.78 -0.95 -13.71
C LEU A 413 -11.21 -0.78 -15.16
N SER A 414 -10.36 -0.18 -16.02
CA SER A 414 -10.62 0.00 -17.45
C SER A 414 -10.91 -1.33 -18.15
N ARG A 415 -10.17 -2.39 -17.81
CA ARG A 415 -10.36 -3.76 -18.34
C ARG A 415 -11.79 -4.24 -18.17
N TRP A 416 -12.33 -4.05 -16.97
CA TRP A 416 -13.69 -4.50 -16.66
C TRP A 416 -14.75 -3.54 -17.20
N LEU A 417 -14.57 -2.24 -17.07
CA LEU A 417 -15.51 -1.24 -17.61
C LEU A 417 -15.68 -1.37 -19.12
N LEU A 418 -14.64 -1.79 -19.84
CA LEU A 418 -14.70 -2.08 -21.28
C LEU A 418 -15.71 -3.17 -21.62
N THR A 419 -15.94 -4.14 -20.74
CA THR A 419 -16.93 -5.21 -20.92
C THR A 419 -18.36 -4.76 -20.61
N ARG A 420 -18.56 -3.52 -20.16
CA ARG A 420 -19.85 -2.94 -19.74
C ARG A 420 -20.53 -3.82 -18.67
N PRO A 421 -19.87 -4.06 -17.54
CA PRO A 421 -20.43 -4.88 -16.47
C PRO A 421 -21.66 -4.19 -15.89
N GLN A 422 -22.58 -4.98 -15.34
CA GLN A 422 -23.70 -4.47 -14.55
C GLN A 422 -23.46 -4.64 -13.05
N PHE A 423 -22.54 -5.55 -12.70
CA PHE A 423 -22.09 -5.79 -11.34
C PHE A 423 -20.56 -5.87 -11.33
N LEU A 424 -19.91 -5.06 -10.50
CA LEU A 424 -18.45 -5.05 -10.37
C LEU A 424 -18.06 -5.28 -8.91
N ILE A 425 -17.19 -6.23 -8.71
CA ILE A 425 -16.61 -6.56 -7.41
C ILE A 425 -15.22 -5.92 -7.34
N LEU A 426 -14.97 -5.17 -6.27
CA LEU A 426 -13.71 -4.49 -5.99
C LEU A 426 -13.17 -5.00 -4.66
N ASP A 427 -12.10 -5.77 -4.69
CA ASP A 427 -11.45 -6.28 -3.49
C ASP A 427 -10.23 -5.41 -3.16
N GLU A 428 -10.27 -4.73 -2.03
CA GLU A 428 -9.26 -3.77 -1.55
C GLU A 428 -8.79 -2.78 -2.65
N PRO A 429 -9.71 -2.03 -3.29
CA PRO A 429 -9.41 -1.23 -4.48
C PRO A 429 -8.40 -0.10 -4.23
N THR A 430 -8.21 0.30 -2.99
CA THR A 430 -7.35 1.40 -2.53
C THR A 430 -6.05 0.92 -1.91
N ARG A 431 -5.88 -0.39 -1.74
CA ARG A 431 -4.70 -0.97 -1.10
C ARG A 431 -3.42 -0.72 -1.90
N GLY A 432 -2.39 -0.21 -1.21
CA GLY A 432 -1.06 -0.03 -1.80
C GLY A 432 -1.00 1.03 -2.90
N ILE A 433 -1.87 2.04 -2.85
CA ILE A 433 -1.81 3.24 -3.68
C ILE A 433 -1.55 4.48 -2.81
N ASP A 434 -1.03 5.53 -3.42
CA ASP A 434 -0.80 6.79 -2.69
C ASP A 434 -2.12 7.52 -2.37
N VAL A 435 -2.05 8.43 -1.38
CA VAL A 435 -3.23 9.16 -0.86
C VAL A 435 -3.98 9.94 -1.94
N GLY A 436 -3.27 10.50 -2.93
CA GLY A 436 -3.89 11.23 -4.04
C GLY A 436 -4.66 10.29 -4.96
N ALA A 437 -4.05 9.17 -5.34
CA ALA A 437 -4.70 8.14 -6.14
C ALA A 437 -5.86 7.47 -5.39
N HIS A 438 -5.75 7.28 -4.07
CA HIS A 438 -6.81 6.80 -3.20
C HIS A 438 -8.09 7.63 -3.35
N ALA A 439 -7.99 8.96 -3.17
CA ALA A 439 -9.14 9.85 -3.33
C ALA A 439 -9.72 9.83 -4.75
N GLU A 440 -8.88 9.66 -5.78
CA GLU A 440 -9.33 9.53 -7.17
C GLU A 440 -10.11 8.22 -7.40
N ILE A 441 -9.67 7.10 -6.82
CA ILE A 441 -10.37 5.80 -6.93
C ILE A 441 -11.71 5.83 -6.20
N ILE A 442 -11.80 6.42 -5.01
CA ILE A 442 -13.08 6.57 -4.29
C ILE A 442 -14.08 7.37 -5.14
N ARG A 443 -13.68 8.53 -5.66
CA ARG A 443 -14.54 9.33 -6.54
C ARG A 443 -14.98 8.56 -7.78
N LEU A 444 -14.10 7.73 -8.34
CA LEU A 444 -14.44 6.89 -9.49
C LEU A 444 -15.50 5.85 -9.10
N ILE A 445 -15.36 5.18 -7.94
CA ILE A 445 -16.35 4.23 -7.41
C ILE A 445 -17.72 4.90 -7.26
N GLU A 446 -17.76 6.10 -6.65
CA GLU A 446 -19.01 6.87 -6.48
C GLU A 446 -19.62 7.28 -7.82
N THR A 447 -18.80 7.72 -8.79
CA THR A 447 -19.27 8.08 -10.14
C THR A 447 -19.85 6.89 -10.86
N LEU A 448 -19.17 5.74 -10.86
CA LEU A 448 -19.65 4.51 -11.49
C LEU A 448 -20.98 4.03 -10.88
N CYS A 449 -21.13 4.15 -9.56
CA CYS A 449 -22.36 3.83 -8.89
C CYS A 449 -23.49 4.79 -9.30
N ALA A 450 -23.23 6.10 -9.37
CA ALA A 450 -24.18 7.10 -9.82
C ALA A 450 -24.63 6.87 -11.27
N ASP A 451 -23.74 6.34 -12.12
CA ASP A 451 -24.04 5.91 -13.49
C ASP A 451 -24.84 4.59 -13.57
N GLY A 452 -25.19 4.01 -12.43
CA GLY A 452 -26.05 2.83 -12.32
C GLY A 452 -25.35 1.50 -12.19
N LEU A 453 -24.00 1.48 -12.07
CA LEU A 453 -23.27 0.25 -11.83
C LEU A 453 -23.53 -0.26 -10.41
N ALA A 454 -23.86 -1.54 -10.27
CA ALA A 454 -23.96 -2.23 -8.99
C ALA A 454 -22.55 -2.60 -8.50
N LEU A 455 -22.21 -2.30 -7.26
CA LEU A 455 -20.87 -2.48 -6.70
C LEU A 455 -20.89 -3.34 -5.44
N LEU A 456 -19.97 -4.30 -5.34
CA LEU A 456 -19.57 -4.94 -4.09
C LEU A 456 -18.14 -4.49 -3.79
N VAL A 457 -17.94 -3.76 -2.71
CA VAL A 457 -16.61 -3.23 -2.34
C VAL A 457 -16.17 -3.88 -1.03
N ILE A 458 -15.06 -4.56 -1.09
CA ILE A 458 -14.37 -5.14 0.07
C ILE A 458 -13.29 -4.15 0.46
N SER A 459 -13.28 -3.73 1.73
CA SER A 459 -12.20 -2.90 2.27
C SER A 459 -11.90 -3.28 3.72
N SER A 460 -10.62 -3.27 4.06
CA SER A 460 -10.13 -3.33 5.44
C SER A 460 -10.20 -1.98 6.14
N GLU A 461 -10.28 -0.89 5.38
CA GLU A 461 -10.42 0.47 5.88
C GLU A 461 -11.92 0.78 6.12
N LEU A 462 -12.37 0.65 7.38
CA LEU A 462 -13.78 0.77 7.75
C LEU A 462 -14.34 2.17 7.50
N GLU A 463 -13.50 3.19 7.65
CA GLU A 463 -13.83 4.59 7.35
C GLU A 463 -14.23 4.78 5.89
N GLU A 464 -13.57 4.07 4.95
CA GLU A 464 -13.93 4.10 3.55
C GLU A 464 -15.34 3.55 3.33
N LEU A 465 -15.61 2.34 3.86
CA LEU A 465 -16.93 1.72 3.73
C LEU A 465 -18.02 2.61 4.32
N VAL A 466 -17.77 3.16 5.52
CA VAL A 466 -18.66 4.15 6.12
C VAL A 466 -18.77 5.38 5.23
N GLY A 467 -17.76 5.77 4.48
CA GLY A 467 -17.73 6.91 3.55
C GLY A 467 -18.68 6.75 2.34
N TYR A 468 -18.80 5.61 1.70
CA TYR A 468 -19.50 5.46 0.40
C TYR A 468 -20.48 4.28 0.28
N ALA A 469 -20.46 3.25 1.18
CA ALA A 469 -21.36 2.10 1.06
C ALA A 469 -22.81 2.45 1.48
N ASP A 470 -23.82 1.92 0.82
CA ASP A 470 -25.24 2.11 1.18
C ASP A 470 -25.66 1.15 2.30
N ARG A 471 -24.96 0.04 2.45
CA ARG A 471 -25.04 -0.92 3.57
C ARG A 471 -23.77 -1.75 3.60
N VAL A 472 -23.46 -2.34 4.75
CA VAL A 472 -22.26 -3.17 4.94
C VAL A 472 -22.65 -4.54 5.47
N ILE A 473 -22.17 -5.57 4.81
CA ILE A 473 -22.26 -6.97 5.25
C ILE A 473 -20.99 -7.30 6.06
N ILE A 474 -21.16 -7.95 7.21
CA ILE A 474 -20.08 -8.34 8.10
C ILE A 474 -19.79 -9.82 7.96
N MET A 475 -18.51 -10.12 7.69
CA MET A 475 -17.99 -11.47 7.61
C MET A 475 -17.13 -11.80 8.82
N ARG A 476 -17.34 -12.96 9.42
CA ARG A 476 -16.52 -13.52 10.50
C ARG A 476 -16.46 -15.04 10.38
N ASP A 477 -15.25 -15.62 10.54
CA ASP A 477 -15.03 -17.07 10.48
C ASP A 477 -15.65 -17.73 9.24
N ARG A 478 -15.53 -17.03 8.08
CA ARG A 478 -16.08 -17.45 6.79
C ARG A 478 -17.61 -17.59 6.76
N LYS A 479 -18.30 -16.76 7.58
CA LYS A 479 -19.77 -16.68 7.65
C LYS A 479 -20.22 -15.23 7.60
N GLN A 480 -21.34 -15.00 6.97
CA GLN A 480 -22.08 -13.75 7.11
C GLN A 480 -22.73 -13.72 8.49
N VAL A 481 -22.39 -12.72 9.30
CA VAL A 481 -22.88 -12.62 10.70
C VAL A 481 -23.84 -11.48 10.90
N ALA A 482 -23.74 -10.40 10.12
CA ALA A 482 -24.62 -9.23 10.22
C ALA A 482 -24.71 -8.47 8.90
N GLU A 483 -25.71 -7.62 8.79
CA GLU A 483 -25.85 -6.59 7.76
C GLU A 483 -26.25 -5.29 8.46
N ILE A 484 -25.49 -4.21 8.17
CA ILE A 484 -25.68 -2.88 8.78
C ILE A 484 -26.19 -1.95 7.70
N PRO A 485 -27.44 -1.46 7.80
CA PRO A 485 -27.99 -0.51 6.85
C PRO A 485 -27.38 0.88 7.03
N LEU A 486 -27.50 1.74 6.02
CA LEU A 486 -26.95 3.10 6.00
C LEU A 486 -27.30 3.91 7.25
N ALA A 487 -28.54 3.78 7.76
CA ALA A 487 -29.01 4.56 8.92
C ALA A 487 -28.23 4.25 10.22
N GLU A 488 -27.65 3.05 10.32
CA GLU A 488 -26.89 2.57 11.51
C GLU A 488 -25.38 2.49 11.21
N LEU A 489 -24.96 2.82 9.99
CA LEU A 489 -23.62 2.60 9.51
C LEU A 489 -22.63 3.56 10.16
N SER A 490 -21.72 3.01 10.93
CA SER A 490 -20.62 3.72 11.58
C SER A 490 -19.46 2.75 11.87
N VAL A 491 -18.25 3.27 12.01
CA VAL A 491 -17.08 2.43 12.35
C VAL A 491 -17.29 1.66 13.66
N PRO A 492 -17.81 2.28 14.74
CA PRO A 492 -18.12 1.52 15.97
C PRO A 492 -19.15 0.41 15.75
N ALA A 493 -20.19 0.63 14.93
CA ALA A 493 -21.20 -0.40 14.65
C ALA A 493 -20.58 -1.60 13.91
N ILE A 494 -19.74 -1.34 12.89
CA ILE A 494 -19.00 -2.39 12.18
C ILE A 494 -18.08 -3.16 13.13
N MET A 495 -17.28 -2.45 13.94
CA MET A 495 -16.36 -3.06 14.90
C MET A 495 -17.08 -3.94 15.93
N ASN A 496 -18.21 -3.47 16.48
CA ASN A 496 -19.02 -4.24 17.41
C ASN A 496 -19.56 -5.52 16.76
N ALA A 497 -20.06 -5.43 15.52
CA ALA A 497 -20.56 -6.59 14.77
C ALA A 497 -19.47 -7.61 14.41
N ILE A 498 -18.22 -7.15 14.19
CA ILE A 498 -17.07 -8.04 14.00
C ILE A 498 -16.69 -8.75 15.31
N ALA A 499 -16.78 -8.05 16.45
CA ALA A 499 -16.37 -8.56 17.75
C ALA A 499 -17.42 -9.46 18.43
N ALA A 500 -18.72 -9.24 18.18
CA ALA A 500 -19.86 -9.98 18.76
C ALA A 500 -19.92 -11.43 18.27
#